data_aa40da775325cd85dab5dfee36398be2
#
_entry.id   aa40da775325cd85dab5dfee36398be2
#
_cell.length_a   1.000
_cell.length_b   1.000
_cell.length_c   1.000
_cell.angle_alpha   90.00
_cell.angle_beta   90.00
_cell.angle_gamma   90.00
#
_symmetry.space_group_name_H-M   'P 1'
#
loop_
_entity.id
_entity.type
_entity.pdbx_description
1 polymer ?
#
loop_
_entity_poly.entity_id
_entity_poly.type
_entity_poly.pdbx_seq_one_letter_code
_entity_poly.pdbx_strand_id
1 'polypeptide(L)'
;MSDRRYSAVLLIGIPGSGKGTQGQLLGKLQGIYHLSMGAIFRSLVDDSDDGRLVSDCLRHGQLVADDLTIEIWKHWLDAHIETGDFRPEDQILLLDGIPRTVQQCELLKDHVDVLQVISLSASDTEPIIQRLRQRALIEGRADEAGESVIRNCFDVYRRETTPILNFYPPALVREIDPMGTPAEVVKRILEHLIPVIVTARGSAAEFGGDEITPDDAE
;
A
#
# COMPACT_ATOMS: atom_id res chain seq x y z
N MET A 1 7.96 -19.05 14.94
CA MET A 1 7.36 -18.24 13.85
C MET A 1 5.90 -18.63 13.81
N SER A 2 4.99 -17.69 13.98
CA SER A 2 3.55 -17.94 14.00
C SER A 2 3.12 -18.33 12.58
N ASP A 3 2.40 -19.44 12.45
CA ASP A 3 1.76 -19.95 11.20
C ASP A 3 0.54 -19.08 10.84
N ARG A 4 0.57 -17.80 11.24
CA ARG A 4 -0.54 -16.87 11.14
C ARG A 4 -0.46 -16.06 9.85
N ARG A 5 -1.55 -16.08 9.10
CA ARG A 5 -1.74 -15.21 7.92
C ARG A 5 -2.54 -13.98 8.31
N TYR A 6 -2.18 -12.85 7.75
CA TYR A 6 -2.81 -11.56 8.02
C TYR A 6 -3.84 -11.22 6.94
N SER A 7 -5.04 -10.83 7.34
CA SER A 7 -6.03 -10.30 6.40
C SER A 7 -5.50 -9.02 5.75
N ALA A 8 -5.41 -9.00 4.42
CA ALA A 8 -4.78 -7.90 3.70
C ALA A 8 -5.61 -7.39 2.53
N VAL A 9 -5.50 -6.09 2.28
CA VAL A 9 -5.94 -5.42 1.07
C VAL A 9 -4.71 -4.85 0.35
N LEU A 10 -4.59 -5.12 -0.93
CA LEU A 10 -3.48 -4.63 -1.74
C LEU A 10 -3.87 -3.32 -2.43
N LEU A 11 -3.04 -2.30 -2.28
CA LEU A 11 -3.18 -1.03 -2.99
C LEU A 11 -2.12 -0.94 -4.09
N ILE A 12 -2.52 -1.29 -5.30
CA ILE A 12 -1.69 -1.30 -6.50
C ILE A 12 -2.02 -0.07 -7.36
N GLY A 13 -1.12 0.36 -8.18
CA GLY A 13 -1.37 1.44 -9.14
C GLY A 13 -0.08 2.03 -9.68
N ILE A 14 -0.19 2.70 -10.80
CA ILE A 14 0.95 3.33 -11.47
C ILE A 14 1.66 4.34 -10.55
N PRO A 15 2.96 4.58 -10.74
CA PRO A 15 3.64 5.66 -10.03
C PRO A 15 2.88 6.98 -10.18
N GLY A 16 2.70 7.73 -9.08
CA GLY A 16 1.96 9.00 -9.12
C GLY A 16 0.43 8.90 -9.05
N SER A 17 -0.16 7.70 -9.04
CA SER A 17 -1.62 7.52 -8.93
C SER A 17 -2.23 7.92 -7.58
N GLY A 18 -1.40 8.28 -6.58
CA GLY A 18 -1.87 8.72 -5.27
C GLY A 18 -2.01 7.60 -4.23
N LYS A 19 -1.46 6.41 -4.46
CA LYS A 19 -1.49 5.29 -3.48
C LYS A 19 -1.13 5.73 -2.06
N GLY A 20 0.00 6.38 -1.89
CA GLY A 20 0.45 6.82 -0.56
C GLY A 20 -0.52 7.80 0.10
N THR A 21 -1.10 8.74 -0.65
CA THR A 21 -2.12 9.67 -0.15
C THR A 21 -3.37 8.92 0.28
N GLN A 22 -3.85 8.00 -0.56
CA GLN A 22 -5.03 7.19 -0.25
C GLN A 22 -4.77 6.24 0.91
N GLY A 23 -3.61 5.59 0.93
CA GLY A 23 -3.20 4.72 2.03
C GLY A 23 -3.15 5.45 3.37
N GLN A 24 -2.58 6.66 3.40
CA GLN A 24 -2.54 7.49 4.62
C GLN A 24 -3.94 7.93 5.08
N LEU A 25 -4.86 8.24 4.16
CA LEU A 25 -6.25 8.57 4.51
C LEU A 25 -6.99 7.36 5.05
N LEU A 26 -6.88 6.22 4.39
CA LEU A 26 -7.50 4.97 4.79
C LEU A 26 -6.94 4.43 6.10
N GLY A 27 -5.63 4.57 6.33
CA GLY A 27 -4.97 4.14 7.57
C GLY A 27 -5.37 4.95 8.82
N LYS A 28 -6.08 6.09 8.65
CA LYS A 28 -6.70 6.81 9.77
C LYS A 28 -8.05 6.22 10.19
N LEU A 29 -8.61 5.34 9.38
CA LEU A 29 -9.86 4.69 9.71
C LEU A 29 -9.62 3.56 10.71
N GLN A 30 -10.50 3.46 11.69
CA GLN A 30 -10.44 2.38 12.67
C GLN A 30 -10.48 1.02 11.96
N GLY A 31 -9.55 0.15 12.33
CA GLY A 31 -9.47 -1.20 11.82
C GLY A 31 -8.73 -1.36 10.50
N ILE A 32 -8.01 -0.35 10.06
CA ILE A 32 -7.08 -0.44 8.94
C ILE A 32 -5.68 -0.05 9.43
N TYR A 33 -4.71 -0.90 9.16
CA TYR A 33 -3.30 -0.57 9.34
C TYR A 33 -2.65 -0.38 7.97
N HIS A 34 -2.18 0.83 7.68
CA HIS A 34 -1.52 1.15 6.42
C HIS A 34 -0.02 0.94 6.52
N LEU A 35 0.51 0.05 5.68
CA LEU A 35 1.93 -0.19 5.54
C LEU A 35 2.39 0.21 4.14
N SER A 36 3.28 1.19 4.06
CA SER A 36 3.85 1.67 2.79
C SER A 36 5.30 1.22 2.63
N MET A 37 5.53 0.29 1.73
CA MET A 37 6.89 -0.22 1.43
C MET A 37 7.83 0.88 0.95
N GLY A 38 7.30 1.83 0.18
CA GLY A 38 8.08 2.99 -0.26
C GLY A 38 8.48 3.92 0.89
N ALA A 39 7.67 4.05 1.94
CA ALA A 39 8.04 4.80 3.14
C ALA A 39 9.10 4.05 3.95
N ILE A 40 8.93 2.74 4.12
CA ILE A 40 9.90 1.87 4.80
C ILE A 40 11.27 1.97 4.12
N PHE A 41 11.33 1.79 2.81
CA PHE A 41 12.59 1.87 2.06
C PHE A 41 13.30 3.21 2.23
N ARG A 42 12.57 4.32 2.24
CA ARG A 42 13.15 5.64 2.47
C ARG A 42 13.57 5.90 3.91
N SER A 43 13.07 5.14 4.88
CA SER A 43 13.48 5.24 6.29
C SER A 43 14.71 4.39 6.62
N LEU A 44 15.14 3.51 5.71
CA LEU A 44 16.34 2.72 5.91
C LEU A 44 17.58 3.63 5.87
N VAL A 45 18.47 3.37 6.82
CA VAL A 45 19.71 4.15 6.93
C VAL A 45 20.69 3.70 5.87
N ASP A 46 21.30 4.64 5.14
CA ASP A 46 22.28 4.37 4.07
C ASP A 46 23.56 3.67 4.56
N ASP A 47 23.76 3.56 5.88
CA ASP A 47 24.96 2.98 6.50
C ASP A 47 25.00 1.44 6.44
N SER A 48 23.84 0.80 6.24
CA SER A 48 23.75 -0.65 6.08
C SER A 48 23.93 -1.06 4.61
N ASP A 49 24.34 -2.30 4.39
CA ASP A 49 24.45 -2.84 3.02
C ASP A 49 23.08 -2.86 2.33
N ASP A 50 22.03 -3.26 3.04
CA ASP A 50 20.67 -3.27 2.52
C ASP A 50 20.16 -1.86 2.26
N GLY A 51 20.44 -0.90 3.14
CA GLY A 51 20.05 0.52 2.95
C GLY A 51 20.68 1.12 1.69
N ARG A 52 21.97 0.82 1.43
CA ARG A 52 22.67 1.25 0.20
C ARG A 52 22.08 0.64 -1.05
N LEU A 53 21.79 -0.68 -1.04
CA LEU A 53 21.16 -1.38 -2.16
C LEU A 53 19.77 -0.83 -2.47
N VAL A 54 18.95 -0.61 -1.43
CA VAL A 54 17.61 -0.03 -1.56
C VAL A 54 17.70 1.38 -2.13
N SER A 55 18.57 2.23 -1.57
CA SER A 55 18.77 3.61 -2.01
C SER A 55 19.19 3.68 -3.48
N ASP A 56 20.10 2.80 -3.92
CA ASP A 56 20.53 2.73 -5.31
C ASP A 56 19.39 2.32 -6.26
N CYS A 57 18.61 1.30 -5.90
CA CYS A 57 17.43 0.91 -6.67
C CYS A 57 16.43 2.06 -6.84
N LEU A 58 16.14 2.79 -5.74
CA LEU A 58 15.21 3.91 -5.76
C LEU A 58 15.68 5.04 -6.69
N ARG A 59 16.97 5.41 -6.61
CA ARG A 59 17.57 6.46 -7.47
C ARG A 59 17.49 6.15 -8.96
N HIS A 60 17.47 4.86 -9.32
CA HIS A 60 17.37 4.42 -10.71
C HIS A 60 15.96 4.04 -11.14
N GLY A 61 14.96 4.17 -10.26
CA GLY A 61 13.58 3.76 -10.54
C GLY A 61 13.43 2.26 -10.74
N GLN A 62 14.28 1.46 -10.10
CA GLN A 62 14.29 0.01 -10.15
C GLN A 62 13.56 -0.58 -8.94
N LEU A 63 13.20 -1.86 -9.04
CA LEU A 63 12.68 -2.61 -7.89
C LEU A 63 13.85 -3.16 -7.07
N VAL A 64 13.65 -3.18 -5.75
CA VAL A 64 14.51 -3.94 -4.82
C VAL A 64 14.24 -5.43 -5.05
N ALA A 65 15.26 -6.26 -4.86
CA ALA A 65 15.15 -7.72 -5.00
C ALA A 65 13.98 -8.27 -4.17
N ASP A 66 13.25 -9.25 -4.72
CA ASP A 66 12.00 -9.74 -4.13
C ASP A 66 12.22 -10.32 -2.73
N ASP A 67 13.23 -11.16 -2.55
CA ASP A 67 13.54 -11.78 -1.26
C ASP A 67 13.89 -10.73 -0.20
N LEU A 68 14.73 -9.75 -0.54
CA LEU A 68 15.10 -8.66 0.35
C LEU A 68 13.87 -7.79 0.69
N THR A 69 13.00 -7.53 -0.30
CA THR A 69 11.75 -6.79 -0.07
C THR A 69 10.86 -7.49 0.95
N ILE A 70 10.68 -8.81 0.83
CA ILE A 70 9.87 -9.61 1.75
C ILE A 70 10.52 -9.68 3.14
N GLU A 71 11.84 -9.81 3.22
CA GLU A 71 12.57 -9.83 4.49
C GLU A 71 12.40 -8.51 5.25
N ILE A 72 12.62 -7.37 4.59
CA ILE A 72 12.42 -6.03 5.17
C ILE A 72 10.96 -5.85 5.61
N TRP A 73 10.00 -6.24 4.78
CA TRP A 73 8.57 -6.18 5.10
C TRP A 73 8.23 -6.98 6.37
N LYS A 74 8.74 -8.21 6.49
CA LYS A 74 8.51 -9.08 7.65
C LYS A 74 9.09 -8.47 8.92
N HIS A 75 10.33 -8.07 8.90
CA HIS A 75 10.97 -7.44 10.06
C HIS A 75 10.22 -6.19 10.53
N TRP A 76 9.77 -5.36 9.57
CA TRP A 76 8.97 -4.18 9.91
C TRP A 76 7.64 -4.56 10.54
N LEU A 77 6.95 -5.53 9.96
CA LEU A 77 5.63 -5.94 10.45
C LEU A 77 5.72 -6.56 11.85
N ASP A 78 6.68 -7.45 12.07
CA ASP A 78 6.93 -8.09 13.38
C ASP A 78 7.20 -7.03 14.46
N ALA A 79 8.05 -6.04 14.18
CA ALA A 79 8.32 -4.94 15.11
C ALA A 79 7.06 -4.13 15.47
N HIS A 80 6.16 -3.88 14.49
CA HIS A 80 4.92 -3.13 14.75
C HIS A 80 3.83 -3.97 15.44
N ILE A 81 3.89 -5.28 15.33
CA ILE A 81 3.07 -6.18 16.14
C ILE A 81 3.58 -6.18 17.60
N GLU A 82 4.90 -6.26 17.80
CA GLU A 82 5.50 -6.25 19.13
C GLU A 82 5.24 -4.94 19.88
N THR A 83 5.25 -3.80 19.20
CA THR A 83 4.92 -2.49 19.80
C THR A 83 3.42 -2.26 19.97
N GLY A 84 2.57 -3.09 19.35
CA GLY A 84 1.12 -2.94 19.39
C GLY A 84 0.57 -1.90 18.41
N ASP A 85 1.40 -1.36 17.53
CA ASP A 85 0.99 -0.42 16.48
C ASP A 85 0.11 -1.11 15.42
N PHE A 86 0.44 -2.36 15.10
CA PHE A 86 -0.40 -3.24 14.29
C PHE A 86 -0.99 -4.36 15.16
N ARG A 87 -2.31 -4.44 15.17
CA ARG A 87 -3.08 -5.48 15.88
C ARG A 87 -3.83 -6.34 14.88
N PRO A 88 -3.26 -7.49 14.48
CA PRO A 88 -3.84 -8.34 13.44
C PRO A 88 -5.24 -8.87 13.74
N GLU A 89 -5.64 -8.92 15.03
CA GLU A 89 -6.98 -9.32 15.47
C GLU A 89 -8.04 -8.28 15.13
N ASP A 90 -7.65 -7.00 15.16
CA ASP A 90 -8.57 -5.86 15.07
C ASP A 90 -8.44 -5.09 13.76
N GLN A 91 -7.35 -5.32 13.01
CA GLN A 91 -7.00 -4.49 11.86
C GLN A 91 -6.75 -5.33 10.61
N ILE A 92 -7.17 -4.79 9.47
CA ILE A 92 -6.80 -5.28 8.14
C ILE A 92 -5.52 -4.55 7.71
N LEU A 93 -4.57 -5.30 7.18
CA LEU A 93 -3.32 -4.78 6.66
C LEU A 93 -3.55 -4.20 5.25
N LEU A 94 -3.42 -2.87 5.10
CA LEU A 94 -3.45 -2.21 3.79
C LEU A 94 -2.02 -2.09 3.27
N LEU A 95 -1.66 -2.91 2.30
CA LEU A 95 -0.33 -2.98 1.71
C LEU A 95 -0.20 -2.01 0.52
N ASP A 96 0.65 -0.99 0.65
CA ASP A 96 0.98 -0.03 -0.40
C ASP A 96 2.42 -0.25 -0.88
N GLY A 97 2.58 -0.56 -2.16
CA GLY A 97 3.88 -0.73 -2.80
C GLY A 97 4.51 -2.12 -2.64
N ILE A 98 3.77 -3.08 -2.12
CA ILE A 98 4.05 -4.52 -2.12
C ILE A 98 2.70 -5.25 -2.28
N PRO A 99 2.60 -6.35 -3.08
CA PRO A 99 3.60 -6.82 -4.03
C PRO A 99 3.80 -5.88 -5.24
N ARG A 100 4.98 -5.95 -5.86
CA ARG A 100 5.29 -5.28 -7.13
C ARG A 100 5.67 -6.23 -8.26
N THR A 101 5.84 -7.50 -7.95
CA THR A 101 6.12 -8.58 -8.91
C THR A 101 5.24 -9.79 -8.61
N VAL A 102 5.08 -10.68 -9.59
CA VAL A 102 4.39 -11.96 -9.39
C VAL A 102 5.16 -12.83 -8.38
N GLN A 103 6.49 -12.75 -8.38
CA GLN A 103 7.31 -13.46 -7.41
C GLN A 103 7.02 -13.01 -5.97
N GLN A 104 6.85 -11.71 -5.74
CA GLN A 104 6.42 -11.21 -4.41
C GLN A 104 5.03 -11.71 -4.05
N CYS A 105 4.11 -11.86 -5.01
CA CYS A 105 2.80 -12.46 -4.73
C CYS A 105 2.94 -13.90 -4.24
N GLU A 106 3.80 -14.69 -4.86
CA GLU A 106 4.06 -16.07 -4.44
C GLU A 106 4.65 -16.12 -3.03
N LEU A 107 5.65 -15.28 -2.74
CA LEU A 107 6.29 -15.21 -1.43
C LEU A 107 5.33 -14.73 -0.32
N LEU A 108 4.37 -13.85 -0.66
CA LEU A 108 3.40 -13.36 0.30
C LEU A 108 2.27 -14.35 0.64
N LYS A 109 2.02 -15.37 -0.19
CA LYS A 109 0.92 -16.34 0.03
C LYS A 109 0.94 -17.00 1.40
N ASP A 110 2.12 -17.26 1.93
CA ASP A 110 2.27 -17.91 3.23
C ASP A 110 2.07 -16.95 4.41
N HIS A 111 1.95 -15.64 4.15
CA HIS A 111 1.91 -14.60 5.16
C HIS A 111 0.61 -13.80 5.19
N VAL A 112 -0.08 -13.70 4.04
CA VAL A 112 -1.29 -12.88 3.95
C VAL A 112 -2.45 -13.60 3.25
N ASP A 113 -3.66 -13.31 3.73
CA ASP A 113 -4.91 -13.63 3.07
C ASP A 113 -5.41 -12.37 2.36
N VAL A 114 -5.29 -12.35 1.02
CA VAL A 114 -5.68 -11.20 0.24
C VAL A 114 -7.19 -11.18 0.07
N LEU A 115 -7.82 -10.20 0.69
CA LEU A 115 -9.28 -10.00 0.66
C LEU A 115 -9.72 -9.19 -0.55
N GLN A 116 -8.90 -8.22 -0.98
CA GLN A 116 -9.20 -7.33 -2.09
C GLN A 116 -7.90 -6.77 -2.69
N VAL A 117 -7.91 -6.56 -4.00
CA VAL A 117 -6.88 -5.81 -4.72
C VAL A 117 -7.52 -4.55 -5.30
N ILE A 118 -7.08 -3.39 -4.82
CA ILE A 118 -7.47 -2.08 -5.33
C ILE A 118 -6.39 -1.62 -6.30
N SER A 119 -6.74 -1.49 -7.57
CA SER A 119 -5.84 -1.01 -8.63
C SER A 119 -6.19 0.41 -9.03
N LEU A 120 -5.32 1.36 -8.70
CA LEU A 120 -5.45 2.75 -9.14
C LEU A 120 -4.90 2.87 -10.55
N SER A 121 -5.78 2.75 -11.55
CA SER A 121 -5.44 2.78 -12.98
C SER A 121 -6.12 3.95 -13.67
N ALA A 122 -5.43 4.58 -14.63
CA ALA A 122 -5.98 5.64 -15.45
C ALA A 122 -5.67 5.36 -16.93
N SER A 123 -6.60 5.69 -17.80
CA SER A 123 -6.42 5.59 -19.26
C SER A 123 -5.46 6.66 -19.78
N ASP A 124 -5.48 7.85 -19.17
CA ASP A 124 -4.53 8.93 -19.47
C ASP A 124 -3.49 9.04 -18.35
N THR A 125 -2.22 8.85 -18.70
CA THR A 125 -1.11 8.90 -17.74
C THR A 125 -0.44 10.27 -17.67
N GLU A 126 -0.69 11.18 -18.60
CA GLU A 126 -0.02 12.49 -18.62
C GLU A 126 -0.27 13.34 -17.37
N PRO A 127 -1.51 13.47 -16.86
CA PRO A 127 -1.77 14.17 -15.61
C PRO A 127 -1.03 13.54 -14.40
N ILE A 128 -0.82 12.23 -14.44
CA ILE A 128 -0.13 11.50 -13.38
C ILE A 128 1.37 11.76 -13.42
N ILE A 129 1.96 11.85 -14.62
CA ILE A 129 3.36 12.23 -14.81
C ILE A 129 3.61 13.64 -14.26
N GLN A 130 2.70 14.57 -14.51
CA GLN A 130 2.79 15.93 -13.97
C GLN A 130 2.72 15.94 -12.44
N ARG A 131 1.84 15.13 -11.84
CA ARG A 131 1.79 14.97 -10.37
C ARG A 131 3.11 14.43 -9.81
N LEU A 132 3.73 13.45 -10.46
CA LEU A 132 5.03 12.92 -10.05
C LEU A 132 6.11 14.00 -10.05
N ARG A 133 6.20 14.80 -11.12
CA ARG A 133 7.15 15.89 -11.23
C ARG A 133 6.95 16.93 -10.12
N GLN A 134 5.70 17.32 -9.85
CA GLN A 134 5.38 18.26 -8.78
C GLN A 134 5.75 17.69 -7.40
N ARG A 135 5.44 16.42 -7.15
CA ARG A 135 5.78 15.75 -5.89
C ARG A 135 7.29 15.69 -5.67
N ALA A 136 8.05 15.35 -6.71
CA ALA A 136 9.50 15.31 -6.64
C ALA A 136 10.10 16.67 -6.22
N LEU A 137 9.54 17.76 -6.72
CA LEU A 137 9.98 19.13 -6.37
C LEU A 137 9.59 19.51 -4.93
N ILE A 138 8.37 19.17 -4.49
CA ILE A 138 7.84 19.57 -3.17
C ILE A 138 8.44 18.73 -2.04
N GLU A 139 8.57 17.43 -2.25
CA GLU A 139 8.99 16.45 -1.22
C GLU A 139 10.50 16.18 -1.26
N GLY A 140 11.25 16.84 -2.15
CA GLY A 140 12.69 16.63 -2.30
C GLY A 140 13.08 15.21 -2.70
N ARG A 141 12.18 14.49 -3.40
CA ARG A 141 12.39 13.11 -3.84
C ARG A 141 13.30 13.08 -5.06
N ALA A 142 14.60 13.05 -4.81
CA ALA A 142 15.61 12.96 -5.87
C ALA A 142 15.47 11.67 -6.71
N ASP A 143 14.94 10.62 -6.10
CA ASP A 143 14.59 9.33 -6.72
C ASP A 143 13.46 9.43 -7.76
N GLU A 144 12.68 10.52 -7.76
CA GLU A 144 11.57 10.73 -8.69
C GLU A 144 11.76 11.99 -9.57
N ALA A 145 12.88 12.72 -9.45
CA ALA A 145 13.06 14.04 -10.08
C ALA A 145 13.41 13.98 -11.56
N GLY A 146 14.04 12.92 -12.04
CA GLY A 146 14.52 12.78 -13.41
C GLY A 146 13.47 12.21 -14.36
N GLU A 147 13.30 12.80 -15.56
CA GLU A 147 12.37 12.27 -16.56
C GLU A 147 12.68 10.82 -16.96
N SER A 148 13.96 10.47 -17.05
CA SER A 148 14.40 9.09 -17.32
C SER A 148 13.99 8.13 -16.21
N VAL A 149 14.08 8.56 -14.94
CA VAL A 149 13.65 7.77 -13.79
C VAL A 149 12.14 7.57 -13.80
N ILE A 150 11.38 8.65 -14.06
CA ILE A 150 9.92 8.56 -14.19
C ILE A 150 9.52 7.56 -15.27
N ARG A 151 10.11 7.67 -16.48
CA ARG A 151 9.85 6.73 -17.58
C ARG A 151 10.19 5.29 -17.19
N ASN A 152 11.35 5.09 -16.58
CA ASN A 152 11.76 3.77 -16.12
C ASN A 152 10.78 3.19 -15.08
N CYS A 153 10.32 3.99 -14.13
CA CYS A 153 9.30 3.57 -13.15
C CYS A 153 7.99 3.11 -13.82
N PHE A 154 7.55 3.80 -14.90
CA PHE A 154 6.36 3.39 -15.66
C PHE A 154 6.59 2.10 -16.43
N ASP A 155 7.75 1.94 -17.06
CA ASP A 155 8.10 0.72 -17.82
C ASP A 155 8.24 -0.48 -16.90
N VAL A 156 8.88 -0.31 -15.74
CA VAL A 156 8.98 -1.32 -14.68
C VAL A 156 7.58 -1.68 -14.17
N TYR A 157 6.71 -0.70 -13.90
CA TYR A 157 5.34 -0.97 -13.49
C TYR A 157 4.57 -1.80 -14.50
N ARG A 158 4.64 -1.45 -15.80
CA ARG A 158 3.95 -2.18 -16.86
C ARG A 158 4.46 -3.61 -16.99
N ARG A 159 5.76 -3.81 -16.90
CA ARG A 159 6.39 -5.12 -17.11
C ARG A 159 6.24 -6.03 -15.89
N GLU A 160 6.43 -5.51 -14.69
CA GLU A 160 6.54 -6.30 -13.47
C GLU A 160 5.26 -6.26 -12.62
N THR A 161 4.60 -5.10 -12.53
CA THR A 161 3.50 -4.92 -11.58
C THR A 161 2.13 -5.18 -12.21
N THR A 162 1.92 -4.77 -13.47
CA THR A 162 0.63 -5.03 -14.13
C THR A 162 0.24 -6.52 -14.15
N PRO A 163 1.18 -7.49 -14.34
CA PRO A 163 0.85 -8.91 -14.32
C PRO A 163 0.26 -9.41 -13.00
N ILE A 164 0.47 -8.70 -11.89
CA ILE A 164 -0.11 -9.03 -10.57
C ILE A 164 -1.65 -9.07 -10.65
N LEU A 165 -2.26 -8.20 -11.44
CA LEU A 165 -3.72 -8.15 -11.57
C LEU A 165 -4.30 -9.44 -12.15
N ASN A 166 -3.51 -10.18 -12.93
CA ASN A 166 -3.89 -11.50 -13.47
C ASN A 166 -3.54 -12.65 -12.52
N PHE A 167 -2.75 -12.41 -11.48
CA PHE A 167 -2.38 -13.41 -10.49
C PHE A 167 -3.52 -13.69 -9.51
N TYR A 168 -4.30 -12.66 -9.19
CA TYR A 168 -5.45 -12.76 -8.31
C TYR A 168 -6.74 -13.05 -9.08
N PRO A 169 -7.71 -13.76 -8.47
CA PRO A 169 -9.03 -13.95 -9.07
C PRO A 169 -9.65 -12.60 -9.44
N PRO A 170 -10.27 -12.47 -10.63
CA PRO A 170 -10.91 -11.21 -11.06
C PRO A 170 -11.96 -10.67 -10.07
N ALA A 171 -12.60 -11.58 -9.31
CA ALA A 171 -13.55 -11.20 -8.27
C ALA A 171 -12.93 -10.38 -7.12
N LEU A 172 -11.62 -10.50 -6.89
CA LEU A 172 -10.91 -9.74 -5.87
C LEU A 172 -10.34 -8.41 -6.42
N VAL A 173 -10.24 -8.23 -7.74
CA VAL A 173 -9.62 -7.04 -8.34
C VAL A 173 -10.67 -5.97 -8.59
N ARG A 174 -10.38 -4.75 -8.15
CA ARG A 174 -11.19 -3.55 -8.44
C ARG A 174 -10.30 -2.47 -9.02
N GLU A 175 -10.60 -2.07 -10.25
CA GLU A 175 -9.95 -0.94 -10.89
C GLU A 175 -10.69 0.34 -10.52
N ILE A 176 -9.94 1.34 -10.07
CA ILE A 176 -10.46 2.63 -9.61
C ILE A 176 -9.70 3.74 -10.32
N ASP A 177 -10.45 4.66 -10.89
CA ASP A 177 -9.88 5.87 -11.48
C ASP A 177 -9.27 6.76 -10.37
N PRO A 178 -7.94 7.04 -10.44
CA PRO A 178 -7.24 7.87 -9.47
C PRO A 178 -7.41 9.37 -9.72
N MET A 179 -8.23 9.77 -10.70
CA MET A 179 -8.44 11.17 -11.06
C MET A 179 -9.47 11.83 -10.15
N GLY A 180 -9.26 13.12 -9.89
CA GLY A 180 -10.07 13.91 -8.98
C GLY A 180 -9.34 14.31 -7.71
N THR A 181 -10.07 14.80 -6.73
CA THR A 181 -9.57 15.16 -5.40
C THR A 181 -9.27 13.90 -4.57
N PRO A 182 -8.38 13.98 -3.58
CA PRO A 182 -8.14 12.84 -2.67
C PRO A 182 -9.42 12.29 -2.03
N ALA A 183 -10.39 13.16 -1.71
CA ALA A 183 -11.68 12.76 -1.13
C ALA A 183 -12.55 11.97 -2.10
N GLU A 184 -12.59 12.34 -3.38
CA GLU A 184 -13.34 11.62 -4.40
C GLU A 184 -12.74 10.24 -4.66
N VAL A 185 -11.42 10.13 -4.66
CA VAL A 185 -10.74 8.84 -4.87
C VAL A 185 -10.94 7.93 -3.64
N VAL A 186 -10.79 8.46 -2.42
CA VAL A 186 -11.02 7.66 -1.20
C VAL A 186 -12.47 7.18 -1.13
N LYS A 187 -13.44 8.00 -1.55
CA LYS A 187 -14.84 7.59 -1.62
C LYS A 187 -15.00 6.36 -2.52
N ARG A 188 -14.46 6.41 -3.76
CA ARG A 188 -14.52 5.26 -4.70
C ARG A 188 -13.86 4.01 -4.12
N ILE A 189 -12.75 4.15 -3.41
CA ILE A 189 -12.10 3.02 -2.73
C ILE A 189 -13.01 2.45 -1.65
N LEU A 190 -13.61 3.29 -0.81
CA LEU A 190 -14.46 2.88 0.30
C LEU A 190 -15.73 2.15 -0.16
N GLU A 191 -16.29 2.49 -1.31
CA GLU A 191 -17.43 1.78 -1.91
C GLU A 191 -17.16 0.27 -2.08
N HIS A 192 -15.90 -0.11 -2.32
CA HIS A 192 -15.47 -1.50 -2.46
C HIS A 192 -14.86 -2.08 -1.18
N LEU A 193 -14.22 -1.25 -0.37
CA LEU A 193 -13.48 -1.69 0.81
C LEU A 193 -14.39 -1.97 2.00
N ILE A 194 -15.45 -1.17 2.20
CA ILE A 194 -16.38 -1.33 3.34
C ILE A 194 -16.99 -2.73 3.39
N PRO A 195 -17.57 -3.28 2.29
CA PRO A 195 -18.11 -4.64 2.33
C PRO A 195 -17.07 -5.69 2.73
N VAL A 196 -15.83 -5.52 2.29
CA VAL A 196 -14.72 -6.44 2.62
C VAL A 196 -14.39 -6.39 4.09
N ILE A 197 -14.27 -5.19 4.67
CA ILE A 197 -13.99 -4.99 6.10
C ILE A 197 -15.10 -5.61 6.94
N VAL A 198 -16.36 -5.34 6.60
CA VAL A 198 -17.53 -5.86 7.32
C VAL A 198 -17.55 -7.39 7.29
N THR A 199 -17.28 -7.98 6.13
CA THR A 199 -17.25 -9.46 5.98
C THR A 199 -16.08 -10.08 6.74
N ALA A 200 -14.88 -9.49 6.64
CA ALA A 200 -13.67 -10.03 7.27
C ALA A 200 -13.72 -9.98 8.80
N ARG A 201 -14.40 -9.00 9.36
CA ARG A 201 -14.59 -8.88 10.81
C ARG A 201 -15.65 -9.82 11.34
N GLY A 202 -16.34 -10.53 10.45
CA GLY A 202 -17.48 -11.35 10.77
C GLY A 202 -18.66 -10.48 11.20
N SER A 203 -19.82 -11.08 11.29
CA SER A 203 -20.93 -10.58 12.11
C SER A 203 -20.58 -10.60 13.62
N ALA A 204 -19.29 -10.66 13.94
CA ALA A 204 -18.75 -10.62 15.27
C ALA A 204 -18.75 -9.19 15.79
N ALA A 205 -19.74 -8.94 16.58
CA ALA A 205 -19.84 -7.93 17.58
C ALA A 205 -19.92 -6.50 17.03
N GLU A 206 -21.15 -5.99 17.09
CA GLU A 206 -21.44 -4.77 17.80
C GLU A 206 -20.20 -3.88 17.92
N PHE A 207 -20.09 -2.91 17.05
CA PHE A 207 -19.32 -1.73 17.34
C PHE A 207 -19.68 -1.38 18.80
N GLY A 208 -18.72 -1.54 19.71
CA GLY A 208 -18.80 -0.95 21.02
C GLY A 208 -18.99 0.54 20.80
N GLY A 209 -20.22 0.93 20.66
CA GLY A 209 -20.61 2.30 20.74
C GLY A 209 -20.31 2.69 22.17
N ASP A 210 -19.25 3.46 22.37
CA ASP A 210 -19.24 4.39 23.50
C ASP A 210 -20.50 5.23 23.30
N GLU A 211 -21.54 4.88 24.04
CA GLU A 211 -22.69 5.77 24.26
C GLU A 211 -22.08 7.06 24.78
N ILE A 212 -22.04 8.06 23.90
CA ILE A 212 -21.84 9.44 24.34
C ILE A 212 -23.08 9.74 25.19
N THR A 213 -22.91 9.56 26.49
CA THR A 213 -23.92 10.00 27.45
C THR A 213 -23.98 11.52 27.39
N PRO A 214 -25.17 12.12 27.31
CA PRO A 214 -25.36 13.57 27.13
C PRO A 214 -25.06 14.41 28.37
N ASP A 215 -24.24 13.96 29.29
CA ASP A 215 -24.10 14.56 30.63
C ASP A 215 -22.81 15.41 30.86
N ASP A 216 -22.04 15.69 29.82
CA ASP A 216 -20.85 16.57 29.95
C ASP A 216 -21.05 17.98 29.34
N ALA A 217 -22.28 18.52 29.44
CA ALA A 217 -22.58 19.91 29.11
C ALA A 217 -23.09 20.66 30.34
N GLU A 218 -22.19 20.99 31.29
CA GLU A 218 -22.34 22.12 32.23
C GLU A 218 -21.02 22.91 32.35
#